data_0fac2aa63d689742cb158cd5a720776b
#
_entry.id   0fac2aa63d689742cb158cd5a720776b
#
_cell.length_a   1.000
_cell.length_b   1.000
_cell.length_c   1.000
_cell.angle_alpha   90.00
_cell.angle_beta   90.00
_cell.angle_gamma   90.00
#
_symmetry.space_group_name_H-M   'P 1'
#
loop_
_entity.id
_entity.type
_entity.pdbx_description
1 polymer ?
#
loop_
_entity_poly.entity_id
_entity_poly.type
_entity_poly.pdbx_seq_one_letter_code
_entity_poly.pdbx_strand_id
1 'polypeptide(L)' 'MNSWEKTDNGALKKSFSFKNYRQSFAFVSQVALLAEKKNHHPKIILEYNRVDIELISHDQN' A
#
# COMPACT_ATOMS: atom_id res chain seq x y z
N MET A 1 -7.24 13.43 7.89
CA MET A 1 -6.80 13.32 6.50
C MET A 1 -5.68 12.33 6.37
N ASN A 2 -5.78 11.46 5.41
CA ASN A 2 -4.78 10.43 5.21
C ASN A 2 -3.65 10.93 4.36
N SER A 3 -2.50 11.07 4.95
CA SER A 3 -1.32 11.44 4.18
C SER A 3 -0.26 10.39 4.40
N TRP A 4 0.72 10.39 3.53
CA TRP A 4 1.81 9.45 3.64
C TRP A 4 2.72 9.83 4.78
N GLU A 5 3.13 8.85 5.56
CA GLU A 5 4.02 9.05 6.68
C GLU A 5 5.36 8.39 6.37
N LYS A 6 6.42 9.05 6.79
CA LYS A 6 7.75 8.47 6.61
C LYS A 6 8.05 7.56 7.79
N THR A 7 8.48 6.34 7.49
CA THR A 7 8.84 5.40 8.54
C THR A 7 10.30 5.60 8.95
N ASP A 8 10.71 4.92 10.02
CA ASP A 8 12.06 5.07 10.53
C ASP A 8 13.12 4.62 9.52
N ASN A 9 12.78 3.66 8.68
CA ASN A 9 13.74 3.18 7.70
C ASN A 9 13.62 3.88 6.35
N GLY A 10 12.92 5.00 6.32
CA GLY A 10 12.87 5.81 5.10
C GLY A 10 11.79 5.46 4.12
N ALA A 11 10.92 4.53 4.44
CA ALA A 11 9.81 4.20 3.58
C ALA A 11 8.67 5.18 3.78
N LEU A 12 7.74 5.19 2.84
CA LEU A 12 6.50 5.95 2.96
C LEU A 12 5.36 4.98 3.18
N LYS A 13 4.51 5.28 4.14
CA LYS A 13 3.43 4.39 4.52
C LYS A 13 2.12 5.14 4.59
N LYS A 14 1.04 4.49 4.14
CA LYS A 14 -0.28 5.07 4.23
C LYS A 14 -1.29 3.97 4.51
N SER A 15 -2.25 4.27 5.38
CA SER A 15 -3.31 3.33 5.74
C SER A 15 -4.61 3.78 5.11
N PHE A 16 -5.40 2.81 4.64
CA PHE A 16 -6.69 3.07 4.02
C PHE A 16 -7.73 2.24 4.75
N SER A 17 -8.89 2.84 5.04
CA SER A 17 -9.96 2.16 5.76
C SER A 17 -11.10 1.84 4.81
N PHE A 18 -11.72 0.68 5.03
CA PHE A 18 -12.81 0.21 4.18
C PHE A 18 -13.93 -0.34 5.05
N LYS A 19 -15.07 -0.60 4.42
CA LYS A 19 -16.23 -1.07 5.14
C LYS A 19 -16.12 -2.54 5.50
N ASN A 20 -15.52 -3.33 4.62
CA ASN A 20 -15.44 -4.76 4.83
C ASN A 20 -14.28 -5.35 4.05
N TYR A 21 -14.11 -6.65 4.21
CA TYR A 21 -12.97 -7.35 3.61
C TYR A 21 -13.04 -7.35 2.09
N ARG A 22 -14.24 -7.45 1.54
CA ARG A 22 -14.40 -7.44 0.08
C ARG A 22 -13.87 -6.13 -0.50
N GLN A 23 -14.20 -5.02 0.12
CA GLN A 23 -13.73 -3.73 -0.36
C GLN A 23 -12.24 -3.59 -0.19
N SER A 24 -11.69 -4.07 0.93
CA SER A 24 -10.26 -4.03 1.15
C SER A 24 -9.53 -4.84 0.09
N PHE A 25 -10.03 -6.03 -0.20
CA PHE A 25 -9.39 -6.88 -1.19
C PHE A 25 -9.48 -6.28 -2.59
N ALA A 26 -10.62 -5.68 -2.93
CA ALA A 26 -10.76 -5.04 -4.23
C ALA A 26 -9.73 -3.94 -4.41
N PHE A 27 -9.51 -3.16 -3.37
CA PHE A 27 -8.51 -2.11 -3.40
C PHE A 27 -7.11 -2.70 -3.59
N VAL A 28 -6.78 -3.74 -2.82
CA VAL A 28 -5.48 -4.38 -2.93
C VAL A 28 -5.27 -4.94 -4.32
N SER A 29 -6.30 -5.55 -4.91
CA SER A 29 -6.18 -6.09 -6.26
C SER A 29 -5.81 -5.02 -7.26
N GLN A 30 -6.46 -3.87 -7.18
CA GLN A 30 -6.18 -2.80 -8.12
C GLN A 30 -4.79 -2.21 -7.89
N VAL A 31 -4.40 -2.04 -6.64
CA VAL A 31 -3.07 -1.54 -6.34
C VAL A 31 -2.00 -2.48 -6.85
N ALA A 32 -2.20 -3.78 -6.65
CA ALA A 32 -1.23 -4.77 -7.07
C ALA A 32 -1.08 -4.79 -8.60
N LEU A 33 -2.20 -4.69 -9.32
CA LEU A 33 -2.15 -4.67 -10.77
C LEU A 33 -1.45 -3.42 -11.29
N LEU A 34 -1.73 -2.29 -10.67
CA LEU A 34 -1.07 -1.06 -11.06
C LEU A 34 0.42 -1.12 -10.75
N ALA A 35 0.77 -1.66 -9.59
CA ALA A 35 2.17 -1.78 -9.19
C ALA A 35 2.93 -2.67 -10.18
N GLU A 36 2.30 -3.75 -10.62
CA GLU A 36 2.93 -4.64 -11.59
C GLU A 36 3.13 -3.91 -12.92
N LYS A 37 2.14 -3.15 -13.34
CA LYS A 37 2.23 -2.41 -14.59
C LYS A 37 3.37 -1.39 -14.55
N LYS A 38 3.56 -0.79 -13.39
CA LYS A 38 4.59 0.22 -13.22
C LYS A 38 5.94 -0.38 -12.82
N ASN A 39 5.98 -1.68 -12.61
CA ASN A 39 7.15 -2.38 -12.13
C ASN A 39 7.68 -1.75 -10.84
N HIS A 40 6.77 -1.43 -9.94
CA HIS A 40 7.11 -0.82 -8.66
C HIS A 40 6.27 -1.49 -7.60
N HIS A 41 6.85 -2.43 -6.87
CA HIS A 41 6.10 -3.33 -6.01
C HIS A 41 6.16 -2.88 -4.55
N PRO A 42 5.05 -2.38 -4.00
CA PRO A 42 5.00 -1.96 -2.60
C PRO A 42 4.79 -3.15 -1.68
N LYS A 43 5.01 -2.92 -0.40
CA LYS A 43 4.57 -3.86 0.61
C LYS A 43 3.11 -3.56 0.91
N ILE A 44 2.28 -4.59 0.91
CA ILE A 44 0.85 -4.43 1.14
C ILE A 44 0.44 -5.33 2.29
N ILE A 45 -0.24 -4.75 3.27
CA ILE A 45 -0.81 -5.51 4.37
C ILE A 45 -2.32 -5.40 4.28
N LEU A 46 -2.98 -6.53 4.08
CA LEU A 46 -4.43 -6.58 3.96
C LEU A 46 -5.03 -7.12 5.24
N GLU A 47 -5.92 -6.33 5.83
CA GLU A 47 -6.68 -6.76 6.99
C GLU A 47 -8.16 -6.62 6.68
N TYR A 48 -9.02 -7.03 7.61
CA TYR A 48 -10.45 -7.09 7.37
C TYR A 48 -11.00 -5.82 6.72
N ASN A 49 -10.72 -4.68 7.31
CA ASN A 49 -11.27 -3.43 6.81
C ASN A 49 -10.19 -2.36 6.66
N ARG A 50 -8.97 -2.79 6.44
CA ARG A 50 -7.87 -1.85 6.40
C ARG A 50 -6.77 -2.38 5.50
N VAL A 51 -6.14 -1.48 4.77
CA VAL A 51 -5.00 -1.83 3.93
C VAL A 51 -3.88 -0.84 4.23
N ASP A 52 -2.71 -1.36 4.51
CA ASP A 52 -1.52 -0.53 4.67
C ASP A 52 -0.64 -0.72 3.46
N ILE A 53 -0.23 0.38 2.86
CA ILE A 53 0.69 0.36 1.72
C ILE A 53 1.99 1.00 2.17
N GLU A 54 3.09 0.32 1.92
CA GLU A 54 4.39 0.84 2.27
C GLU A 54 5.26 0.85 1.02
N LEU A 55 5.73 2.04 0.66
CA LEU A 55 6.57 2.23 -0.51
C LEU A 55 8.01 2.35 -0.07
N ILE A 56 8.83 1.45 -0.54
CA ILE A 56 10.24 1.43 -0.19
C ILE A 56 11.01 1.86 -1.41
N SER A 57 11.90 2.83 -1.21
CA SER A 57 12.70 3.33 -2.31
C SER A 57 13.92 2.45 -2.49
N HIS A 58 14.11 1.97 -3.71
CA HIS A 58 15.28 1.16 -4.04
C HIS A 58 16.07 1.88 -5.10
N ASP A 59 16.27 3.15 -4.87
CA ASP A 59 16.82 3.95 -5.93
C ASP A 59 18.29 3.78 -6.10
N GLN A 60 18.90 3.16 -5.27
CA GLN A 60 20.21 2.99 -5.44
C GLN A 60 20.52 1.79 -5.88
N ASN A 61 20.07 1.46 -6.20
CA ASN A 61 20.54 0.37 -6.58
C ASN A 61 20.65 0.13 -7.34
#